data_1f6f08d1e4c85102ed3a6de0512cffd5
#
_entry.id   1f6f08d1e4c85102ed3a6de0512cffd5
#
_cell.length_a   1.000
_cell.length_b   1.000
_cell.length_c   1.000
_cell.angle_alpha   90.00
_cell.angle_beta   90.00
_cell.angle_gamma   90.00
#
_symmetry.space_group_name_H-M   'P 1'
#
loop_
_entity.id
_entity.type
_entity.pdbx_description
1 polymer ?
#
loop_
_entity_poly.entity_id
_entity_poly.type
_entity_poly.pdbx_seq_one_letter_code
_entity_poly.pdbx_strand_id
1 'polypeptide(L)'
;MDIKRRGLMLVLSSPSGAGKSTISRALLEDDDRLSMSVSATTRKARPGEVEGVHYFFMEPVDFNLMINQGELLEHAKVFDNYYGTPSKPVEAALSDGKDILFDIDWQGTQQLKQKAGDDLVSIFILPPSTKSLENRLKSRAQDSDEVVAKRMSKASEEISHWPEYDYVVVNDNLDRCISEVKAILKAERVRRHRRTGLLQFVNALREGY
;
A
#
# COMPACT_ATOMS: atom_id res chain seq x y z
N MET A 1 -9.44 20.57 18.27
CA MET A 1 -8.18 20.24 18.95
C MET A 1 -7.64 18.95 18.29
N ASP A 2 -6.44 18.97 17.76
CA ASP A 2 -5.91 17.82 17.02
C ASP A 2 -4.96 17.03 17.96
N ILE A 3 -5.38 15.82 18.33
CA ILE A 3 -4.58 14.95 19.20
C ILE A 3 -3.47 14.31 18.35
N LYS A 4 -2.21 14.52 18.75
CA LYS A 4 -1.06 13.93 18.06
C LYS A 4 -1.27 12.42 17.88
N ARG A 5 -1.00 11.94 16.68
CA ARG A 5 -1.06 10.51 16.35
C ARG A 5 0.19 10.05 15.62
N ARG A 6 0.46 8.76 15.68
CA ARG A 6 1.35 8.08 14.76
C ARG A 6 0.61 7.81 13.46
N GLY A 7 1.28 7.91 12.33
CA GLY A 7 0.78 7.51 11.02
C GLY A 7 0.57 6.01 10.92
N LEU A 8 0.07 5.57 9.77
CA LEU A 8 -0.10 4.15 9.45
C LEU A 8 0.39 3.84 8.03
N MET A 9 0.71 2.59 7.79
CA MET A 9 0.95 2.03 6.46
C MET A 9 -0.36 1.45 5.95
N LEU A 10 -0.87 1.97 4.83
CA LEU A 10 -2.06 1.46 4.15
C LEU A 10 -1.61 0.61 2.95
N VAL A 11 -1.85 -0.67 2.98
CA VAL A 11 -1.63 -1.54 1.83
C VAL A 11 -2.94 -1.75 1.10
N LEU A 12 -2.92 -1.51 -0.20
CA LEU A 12 -3.97 -1.95 -1.12
C LEU A 12 -3.41 -3.06 -2.00
N SER A 13 -4.01 -4.23 -1.94
CA SER A 13 -3.71 -5.34 -2.85
C SER A 13 -4.95 -5.80 -3.59
N SER A 14 -4.76 -6.33 -4.76
CA SER A 14 -5.86 -6.82 -5.59
C SER A 14 -5.33 -7.66 -6.74
N PRO A 15 -6.13 -8.51 -7.33
CA PRO A 15 -5.81 -9.07 -8.62
C PRO A 15 -5.72 -7.97 -9.69
N SER A 16 -4.87 -8.21 -10.69
CA SER A 16 -4.73 -7.29 -11.84
C SER A 16 -6.09 -7.01 -12.48
N GLY A 17 -6.44 -5.73 -12.67
CA GLY A 17 -7.74 -5.33 -13.25
C GLY A 17 -8.86 -5.07 -12.24
N ALA A 18 -8.67 -5.31 -10.94
CA ALA A 18 -9.70 -5.04 -9.92
C ALA A 18 -9.93 -3.56 -9.60
N GLY A 19 -9.05 -2.63 -10.04
CA GLY A 19 -9.25 -1.19 -9.87
C GLY A 19 -8.33 -0.52 -8.85
N LYS A 20 -7.34 -1.23 -8.30
CA LYS A 20 -6.40 -0.74 -7.28
C LYS A 20 -5.83 0.65 -7.60
N SER A 21 -5.19 0.83 -8.75
CA SER A 21 -4.54 2.11 -9.13
C SER A 21 -5.51 3.28 -9.22
N THR A 22 -6.77 3.05 -9.60
CA THR A 22 -7.80 4.10 -9.63
C THR A 22 -8.18 4.52 -8.22
N ILE A 23 -8.35 3.53 -7.32
CA ILE A 23 -8.67 3.78 -5.90
C ILE A 23 -7.48 4.49 -5.23
N SER A 24 -6.25 4.00 -5.42
CA SER A 24 -5.03 4.62 -4.87
C SER A 24 -4.92 6.10 -5.26
N ARG A 25 -5.13 6.42 -6.54
CA ARG A 25 -5.11 7.80 -7.03
C ARG A 25 -6.17 8.66 -6.35
N ALA A 26 -7.41 8.19 -6.27
CA ALA A 26 -8.51 8.92 -5.64
C ALA A 26 -8.27 9.18 -4.14
N LEU A 27 -7.58 8.27 -3.43
CA LEU A 27 -7.20 8.47 -2.05
C LEU A 27 -6.12 9.55 -1.90
N LEU A 28 -5.09 9.51 -2.76
CA LEU A 28 -3.97 10.44 -2.74
C LEU A 28 -4.38 11.87 -3.13
N GLU A 29 -5.35 12.01 -4.05
CA GLU A 29 -5.89 13.31 -4.47
C GLU A 29 -6.76 13.97 -3.39
N ASP A 30 -7.36 13.18 -2.50
CA ASP A 30 -8.35 13.66 -1.51
C ASP A 30 -7.75 13.84 -0.10
N ASP A 31 -6.54 13.39 0.16
CA ASP A 31 -5.97 13.38 1.52
C ASP A 31 -4.48 13.74 1.54
N ASP A 32 -4.18 14.99 1.87
CA ASP A 32 -2.81 15.55 1.95
C ASP A 32 -1.92 14.86 3.01
N ARG A 33 -2.50 14.09 3.92
CA ARG A 33 -1.75 13.32 4.93
C ARG A 33 -1.39 11.91 4.47
N LEU A 34 -1.84 11.50 3.29
CA LEU A 34 -1.52 10.23 2.66
C LEU A 34 -0.55 10.46 1.50
N SER A 35 0.55 9.75 1.48
CA SER A 35 1.52 9.79 0.37
C SER A 35 1.86 8.38 -0.10
N MET A 36 2.30 8.26 -1.36
CA MET A 36 2.76 6.98 -1.89
C MET A 36 4.12 6.60 -1.29
N SER A 37 4.33 5.32 -1.02
CA SER A 37 5.64 4.79 -0.70
C SER A 37 6.59 4.95 -1.89
N VAL A 38 7.84 5.36 -1.62
CA VAL A 38 8.89 5.43 -2.64
C VAL A 38 9.81 4.23 -2.46
N SER A 39 9.79 3.32 -3.43
CA SER A 39 10.64 2.12 -3.40
C SER A 39 12.05 2.40 -3.89
N ALA A 40 13.02 1.67 -3.38
CA ALA A 40 14.35 1.54 -3.96
C ALA A 40 14.32 0.53 -5.11
N THR A 41 15.15 0.73 -6.12
CA THR A 41 15.27 -0.21 -7.24
C THR A 41 16.69 -0.21 -7.83
N THR A 42 17.09 -1.38 -8.33
CA THR A 42 18.37 -1.53 -9.09
C THR A 42 18.21 -1.30 -10.58
N ARG A 43 16.96 -1.05 -11.03
CA ARG A 43 16.68 -0.68 -12.41
C ARG A 43 17.16 0.75 -12.67
N LYS A 44 17.76 0.98 -13.81
CA LYS A 44 18.12 2.36 -14.26
C LYS A 44 16.86 3.20 -14.42
N ALA A 45 16.98 4.48 -14.08
CA ALA A 45 15.93 5.46 -14.28
C ALA A 45 15.50 5.54 -15.75
N ARG A 46 14.23 5.67 -16.01
CA ARG A 46 13.67 5.95 -17.34
C ARG A 46 13.58 7.45 -17.56
N PRO A 47 13.51 7.93 -18.82
CA PRO A 47 13.25 9.33 -19.10
C PRO A 47 12.01 9.85 -18.36
N GLY A 48 12.16 10.95 -17.63
CA GLY A 48 11.10 11.56 -16.83
C GLY A 48 10.93 11.02 -15.41
N GLU A 49 11.64 9.96 -15.02
CA GLU A 49 11.67 9.53 -13.62
C GLU A 49 12.65 10.38 -12.81
N VAL A 50 12.27 10.70 -11.57
CA VAL A 50 13.00 11.58 -10.67
C VAL A 50 13.40 10.81 -9.42
N GLU A 51 14.68 10.89 -9.05
CA GLU A 51 15.26 10.33 -7.82
C GLU A 51 14.51 10.81 -6.59
N GLY A 52 14.18 9.86 -5.68
CA GLY A 52 13.50 10.15 -4.43
C GLY A 52 12.01 10.51 -4.55
N VAL A 53 11.48 10.59 -5.79
CA VAL A 53 10.07 10.85 -6.07
C VAL A 53 9.40 9.61 -6.65
N HIS A 54 9.97 9.04 -7.70
CA HIS A 54 9.44 7.83 -8.33
C HIS A 54 10.07 6.58 -7.73
N TYR A 55 11.40 6.61 -7.57
CA TYR A 55 12.21 5.57 -6.95
C TYR A 55 13.47 6.18 -6.33
N PHE A 56 14.07 5.42 -5.40
CA PHE A 56 15.49 5.56 -5.05
C PHE A 56 16.27 4.60 -5.96
N PHE A 57 16.98 5.15 -6.95
CA PHE A 57 17.76 4.34 -7.88
C PHE A 57 19.13 4.03 -7.29
N MET A 58 19.52 2.76 -7.25
CA MET A 58 20.78 2.36 -6.64
C MET A 58 21.43 1.18 -7.35
N GLU A 59 22.71 0.97 -7.08
CA GLU A 59 23.42 -0.20 -7.59
C GLU A 59 23.03 -1.47 -6.84
N PRO A 60 23.13 -2.66 -7.50
CA PRO A 60 22.77 -3.93 -6.86
C PRO A 60 23.55 -4.22 -5.57
N VAL A 61 24.80 -3.72 -5.46
CA VAL A 61 25.64 -3.90 -4.27
C VAL A 61 25.04 -3.16 -3.09
N ASP A 62 24.61 -1.90 -3.29
CA ASP A 62 24.01 -1.08 -2.24
C ASP A 62 22.65 -1.65 -1.81
N PHE A 63 21.84 -2.13 -2.77
CA PHE A 63 20.58 -2.78 -2.47
C PHE A 63 20.75 -4.04 -1.62
N ASN A 64 21.73 -4.89 -1.97
CA ASN A 64 22.05 -6.08 -1.20
C ASN A 64 22.57 -5.75 0.21
N LEU A 65 23.30 -4.66 0.37
CA LEU A 65 23.73 -4.17 1.66
C LEU A 65 22.53 -3.79 2.53
N MET A 66 21.54 -3.08 1.97
CA MET A 66 20.28 -2.75 2.68
C MET A 66 19.50 -4.01 3.10
N ILE A 67 19.45 -5.05 2.26
CA ILE A 67 18.84 -6.32 2.63
C ILE A 67 19.54 -6.92 3.85
N ASN A 68 20.88 -7.01 3.80
CA ASN A 68 21.69 -7.62 4.86
C ASN A 68 21.61 -6.85 6.19
N GLN A 69 21.44 -5.52 6.11
CA GLN A 69 21.28 -4.65 7.29
C GLN A 69 19.84 -4.59 7.79
N GLY A 70 18.88 -5.22 7.11
CA GLY A 70 17.46 -5.17 7.49
C GLY A 70 16.82 -3.79 7.30
N GLU A 71 17.36 -2.96 6.42
CA GLU A 71 16.90 -1.59 6.18
C GLU A 71 15.69 -1.49 5.22
N LEU A 72 15.24 -2.60 4.66
CA LEU A 72 14.05 -2.67 3.80
C LEU A 72 12.86 -3.27 4.57
N LEU A 73 11.69 -2.67 4.46
CA LEU A 73 10.43 -3.19 4.99
C LEU A 73 9.97 -4.43 4.21
N GLU A 74 10.04 -4.37 2.91
CA GLU A 74 9.78 -5.48 1.98
C GLU A 74 10.75 -5.38 0.81
N HIS A 75 10.99 -6.49 0.14
CA HIS A 75 11.73 -6.50 -1.12
C HIS A 75 11.37 -7.71 -1.98
N ALA A 76 11.48 -7.54 -3.29
CA ALA A 76 11.27 -8.60 -4.26
C ALA A 76 12.21 -8.45 -5.46
N LYS A 77 12.50 -9.55 -6.13
CA LYS A 77 13.13 -9.54 -7.45
C LYS A 77 12.07 -9.66 -8.52
N VAL A 78 11.98 -8.65 -9.37
CA VAL A 78 11.05 -8.63 -10.50
C VAL A 78 11.86 -8.61 -11.79
N PHE A 79 11.79 -9.67 -12.58
CA PHE A 79 12.70 -9.94 -13.70
C PHE A 79 14.17 -9.90 -13.20
N ASP A 80 14.99 -9.01 -13.76
CA ASP A 80 16.42 -8.90 -13.42
C ASP A 80 16.74 -7.81 -12.40
N ASN A 81 15.72 -7.08 -11.90
CA ASN A 81 15.90 -5.97 -10.98
C ASN A 81 15.30 -6.25 -9.61
N TYR A 82 15.89 -5.67 -8.60
CA TYR A 82 15.34 -5.66 -7.24
C TYR A 82 14.48 -4.42 -7.02
N TYR A 83 13.46 -4.59 -6.20
CA TYR A 83 12.59 -3.53 -5.70
C TYR A 83 12.37 -3.76 -4.22
N GLY A 84 12.28 -2.69 -3.44
CA GLY A 84 12.00 -2.79 -2.01
C GLY A 84 11.78 -1.43 -1.39
N THR A 85 11.11 -1.39 -0.25
CA THR A 85 10.79 -0.12 0.41
C THR A 85 11.73 0.14 1.59
N PRO A 86 12.53 1.22 1.57
CA PRO A 86 13.38 1.62 2.68
C PRO A 86 12.57 1.93 3.93
N SER A 87 13.00 1.40 5.09
CA SER A 87 12.28 1.56 6.37
C SER A 87 12.38 2.98 6.93
N LYS A 88 13.56 3.61 6.83
CA LYS A 88 13.82 4.93 7.44
C LYS A 88 12.88 6.06 6.97
N PRO A 89 12.64 6.27 5.65
CA PRO A 89 11.70 7.30 5.19
C PRO A 89 10.25 7.03 5.64
N VAL A 90 9.83 5.77 5.65
CA VAL A 90 8.50 5.36 6.11
C VAL A 90 8.37 5.65 7.60
N GLU A 91 9.31 5.21 8.43
CA GLU A 91 9.29 5.46 9.87
C GLU A 91 9.27 6.94 10.23
N ALA A 92 10.04 7.77 9.52
CA ALA A 92 10.01 9.22 9.68
C ALA A 92 8.62 9.79 9.40
N ALA A 93 7.98 9.39 8.31
CA ALA A 93 6.64 9.83 7.96
C ALA A 93 5.59 9.39 8.99
N LEU A 94 5.63 8.12 9.46
CA LEU A 94 4.72 7.63 10.49
C LEU A 94 4.89 8.39 11.82
N SER A 95 6.12 8.69 12.20
CA SER A 95 6.42 9.47 13.41
C SER A 95 5.87 10.91 13.34
N ASP A 96 5.84 11.49 12.14
CA ASP A 96 5.23 12.79 11.84
C ASP A 96 3.69 12.74 11.74
N GLY A 97 3.08 11.57 11.91
CA GLY A 97 1.63 11.39 11.80
C GLY A 97 1.11 11.35 10.37
N LYS A 98 1.98 11.15 9.37
CA LYS A 98 1.62 10.96 7.95
C LYS A 98 1.41 9.48 7.67
N ASP A 99 0.47 9.18 6.78
CA ASP A 99 0.19 7.82 6.35
C ASP A 99 0.88 7.53 5.02
N ILE A 100 1.31 6.29 4.85
CA ILE A 100 1.98 5.85 3.62
C ILE A 100 1.15 4.77 2.94
N LEU A 101 0.82 5.00 1.67
CA LEU A 101 0.12 4.05 0.82
C LEU A 101 1.14 3.16 0.08
N PHE A 102 0.92 1.86 0.15
CA PHE A 102 1.71 0.85 -0.56
C PHE A 102 0.88 0.21 -1.65
N ASP A 103 1.39 0.23 -2.87
CA ASP A 103 0.86 -0.48 -4.04
C ASP A 103 1.73 -1.73 -4.30
N ILE A 104 1.60 -2.73 -3.44
CA ILE A 104 2.38 -3.97 -3.46
C ILE A 104 1.48 -5.19 -3.58
N ASP A 105 2.08 -6.33 -3.90
CA ASP A 105 1.38 -7.61 -3.96
C ASP A 105 1.28 -8.28 -2.57
N TRP A 106 0.71 -9.49 -2.54
CA TRP A 106 0.54 -10.25 -1.32
C TRP A 106 1.89 -10.64 -0.66
N GLN A 107 2.95 -10.90 -1.45
CA GLN A 107 4.27 -11.26 -0.91
C GLN A 107 4.90 -10.10 -0.14
N GLY A 108 4.84 -8.89 -0.72
CA GLY A 108 5.27 -7.66 -0.03
C GLY A 108 4.43 -7.37 1.21
N THR A 109 3.12 -7.61 1.14
CA THR A 109 2.21 -7.43 2.28
C THR A 109 2.56 -8.37 3.44
N GLN A 110 2.88 -9.64 3.17
CA GLN A 110 3.33 -10.58 4.19
C GLN A 110 4.62 -10.12 4.88
N GLN A 111 5.61 -9.62 4.11
CA GLN A 111 6.84 -9.10 4.67
C GLN A 111 6.60 -7.88 5.56
N LEU A 112 5.72 -6.95 5.14
CA LEU A 112 5.31 -5.80 5.95
C LEU A 112 4.65 -6.24 7.25
N LYS A 113 3.74 -7.23 7.23
CA LYS A 113 3.08 -7.76 8.42
C LYS A 113 4.08 -8.32 9.43
N GLN A 114 5.09 -9.01 8.96
CA GLN A 114 6.13 -9.58 9.82
C GLN A 114 7.01 -8.52 10.48
N LYS A 115 7.30 -7.42 9.78
CA LYS A 115 8.25 -6.40 10.25
C LYS A 115 7.60 -5.25 11.01
N ALA A 116 6.39 -4.87 10.66
CA ALA A 116 5.75 -3.66 11.14
C ALA A 116 4.22 -3.80 11.25
N GLY A 117 3.73 -4.96 11.68
CA GLY A 117 2.31 -5.31 11.71
C GLY A 117 1.44 -4.35 12.51
N ASP A 118 1.93 -3.75 13.60
CA ASP A 118 1.17 -2.82 14.43
C ASP A 118 0.82 -1.51 13.70
N ASP A 119 1.66 -1.09 12.76
CA ASP A 119 1.44 0.11 11.96
C ASP A 119 0.70 -0.17 10.64
N LEU A 120 0.53 -1.44 10.28
CA LEU A 120 -0.05 -1.85 9.02
C LEU A 120 -1.58 -1.92 9.07
N VAL A 121 -2.20 -1.47 8.00
CA VAL A 121 -3.62 -1.69 7.65
C VAL A 121 -3.66 -2.24 6.24
N SER A 122 -4.11 -3.46 6.07
CA SER A 122 -4.13 -4.14 4.79
C SER A 122 -5.56 -4.34 4.27
N ILE A 123 -5.80 -3.90 3.03
CA ILE A 123 -7.10 -4.00 2.36
C ILE A 123 -6.94 -4.79 1.07
N PHE A 124 -7.73 -5.84 0.90
CA PHE A 124 -7.83 -6.57 -0.34
C PHE A 124 -9.04 -6.13 -1.16
N ILE A 125 -8.82 -5.76 -2.42
CA ILE A 125 -9.88 -5.30 -3.31
C ILE A 125 -10.24 -6.43 -4.26
N LEU A 126 -11.49 -6.92 -4.15
CA LEU A 126 -12.04 -7.96 -5.01
C LEU A 126 -12.82 -7.36 -6.19
N PRO A 127 -12.75 -7.98 -7.38
CA PRO A 127 -13.72 -7.69 -8.43
C PRO A 127 -15.09 -8.27 -8.07
N PRO A 128 -16.20 -7.74 -8.61
CA PRO A 128 -17.55 -8.27 -8.31
C PRO A 128 -17.82 -9.66 -8.92
N SER A 129 -17.07 -10.03 -9.96
CA SER A 129 -17.13 -11.36 -10.58
C SER A 129 -15.91 -11.60 -11.47
N THR A 130 -15.63 -12.88 -11.76
CA THR A 130 -14.61 -13.29 -12.74
C THR A 130 -14.87 -12.74 -14.12
N LYS A 131 -16.13 -12.71 -14.56
CA LYS A 131 -16.53 -12.12 -15.84
C LYS A 131 -16.25 -10.62 -15.91
N SER A 132 -16.51 -9.89 -14.84
CA SER A 132 -16.19 -8.46 -14.76
C SER A 132 -14.67 -8.24 -14.83
N LEU A 133 -13.90 -9.07 -14.15
CA LEU A 133 -12.44 -9.00 -14.18
C LEU A 133 -11.89 -9.27 -15.59
N GLU A 134 -12.36 -10.33 -16.24
CA GLU A 134 -11.98 -10.68 -17.60
C GLU A 134 -12.28 -9.53 -18.58
N ASN A 135 -13.48 -8.95 -18.50
CA ASN A 135 -13.85 -7.80 -19.34
C ASN A 135 -12.93 -6.59 -19.10
N ARG A 136 -12.58 -6.30 -17.85
CA ARG A 136 -11.66 -5.20 -17.51
C ARG A 136 -10.23 -5.46 -18.02
N LEU A 137 -9.78 -6.71 -18.00
CA LEU A 137 -8.47 -7.08 -18.54
C LEU A 137 -8.44 -6.94 -20.08
N LYS A 138 -9.48 -7.40 -20.78
CA LYS A 138 -9.63 -7.26 -22.24
C LYS A 138 -9.71 -5.79 -22.70
N SER A 139 -10.39 -4.93 -21.93
CA SER A 139 -10.57 -3.52 -22.30
C SER A 139 -9.32 -2.64 -22.10
N ARG A 140 -8.40 -3.02 -21.20
CA ARG A 140 -7.21 -2.20 -20.85
C ARG A 140 -6.04 -2.35 -21.81
N ALA A 141 -5.94 -3.48 -22.45
CA ALA A 141 -4.86 -3.75 -23.38
C ALA A 141 -5.48 -4.43 -24.59
N GLN A 142 -4.99 -4.13 -25.76
CA GLN A 142 -5.26 -4.93 -26.97
C GLN A 142 -4.50 -6.29 -26.87
N ASP A 143 -4.64 -6.95 -25.68
CA ASP A 143 -3.94 -8.19 -25.38
C ASP A 143 -4.58 -9.35 -26.11
N SER A 144 -3.77 -10.31 -26.55
CA SER A 144 -4.27 -11.56 -27.10
C SER A 144 -5.03 -12.39 -26.05
N ASP A 145 -5.91 -13.26 -26.47
CA ASP A 145 -6.67 -14.15 -25.57
C ASP A 145 -5.74 -14.99 -24.67
N GLU A 146 -4.56 -15.36 -25.14
CA GLU A 146 -3.55 -16.09 -24.37
C GLU A 146 -3.00 -15.26 -23.21
N VAL A 147 -2.73 -13.97 -23.44
CA VAL A 147 -2.27 -13.04 -22.39
C VAL A 147 -3.36 -12.82 -21.36
N VAL A 148 -4.60 -12.68 -21.78
CA VAL A 148 -5.77 -12.59 -20.90
C VAL A 148 -5.91 -13.84 -20.04
N ALA A 149 -5.82 -15.03 -20.63
CA ALA A 149 -5.90 -16.31 -19.91
C ALA A 149 -4.80 -16.44 -18.85
N LYS A 150 -3.56 -16.06 -19.18
CA LYS A 150 -2.43 -16.06 -18.23
C LYS A 150 -2.67 -15.08 -17.07
N ARG A 151 -3.20 -13.87 -17.35
CA ARG A 151 -3.56 -12.89 -16.30
C ARG A 151 -4.71 -13.38 -15.44
N MET A 152 -5.69 -14.07 -16.00
CA MET A 152 -6.81 -14.66 -15.25
C MET A 152 -6.34 -15.77 -14.31
N SER A 153 -5.42 -16.63 -14.77
CA SER A 153 -4.80 -17.66 -13.93
C SER A 153 -4.06 -17.03 -12.75
N LYS A 154 -3.22 -16.00 -13.00
CA LYS A 154 -2.52 -15.28 -11.96
C LYS A 154 -3.48 -14.57 -11.00
N ALA A 155 -4.57 -13.99 -11.50
CA ALA A 155 -5.60 -13.36 -10.68
C ALA A 155 -6.27 -14.35 -9.72
N SER A 156 -6.49 -15.59 -10.13
CA SER A 156 -7.02 -16.64 -9.25
C SER A 156 -6.07 -16.97 -8.09
N GLU A 157 -4.76 -17.02 -8.36
CA GLU A 157 -3.73 -17.18 -7.33
C GLU A 157 -3.73 -15.97 -6.37
N GLU A 158 -3.69 -14.75 -6.92
CA GLU A 158 -3.71 -13.51 -6.10
C GLU A 158 -4.97 -13.44 -5.21
N ILE A 159 -6.14 -13.82 -5.73
CA ILE A 159 -7.40 -13.84 -4.97
C ILE A 159 -7.32 -14.81 -3.78
N SER A 160 -6.63 -15.95 -3.87
CA SER A 160 -6.56 -16.93 -2.78
C SER A 160 -5.94 -16.38 -1.48
N HIS A 161 -5.21 -15.28 -1.56
CA HIS A 161 -4.58 -14.61 -0.42
C HIS A 161 -5.49 -13.62 0.33
N TRP A 162 -6.77 -13.44 -0.07
CA TRP A 162 -7.69 -12.52 0.61
C TRP A 162 -7.81 -12.75 2.13
N PRO A 163 -7.72 -13.98 2.69
CA PRO A 163 -7.85 -14.18 4.14
C PRO A 163 -6.70 -13.59 4.97
N GLU A 164 -5.61 -13.21 4.31
CA GLU A 164 -4.42 -12.63 4.96
C GLU A 164 -4.57 -11.13 5.23
N TYR A 165 -5.65 -10.49 4.74
CA TYR A 165 -5.88 -9.05 4.85
C TYR A 165 -6.83 -8.70 5.98
N ASP A 166 -6.66 -7.50 6.55
CA ASP A 166 -7.49 -7.03 7.66
C ASP A 166 -8.90 -6.66 7.18
N TYR A 167 -9.01 -6.20 5.93
CA TYR A 167 -10.26 -5.80 5.30
C TYR A 167 -10.35 -6.32 3.87
N VAL A 168 -11.57 -6.62 3.45
CA VAL A 168 -11.89 -7.01 2.07
C VAL A 168 -13.00 -6.12 1.56
N VAL A 169 -12.78 -5.46 0.40
CA VAL A 169 -13.76 -4.57 -0.24
C VAL A 169 -14.04 -5.06 -1.66
N VAL A 170 -15.31 -5.10 -2.05
CA VAL A 170 -15.72 -5.53 -3.39
C VAL A 170 -15.95 -4.32 -4.28
N ASN A 171 -15.17 -4.19 -5.36
CA ASN A 171 -15.28 -3.09 -6.33
C ASN A 171 -16.33 -3.40 -7.41
N ASP A 172 -17.59 -3.43 -7.01
CA ASP A 172 -18.74 -3.48 -7.92
C ASP A 172 -19.17 -2.07 -8.39
N ASN A 173 -19.00 -1.06 -7.52
CA ASN A 173 -19.16 0.35 -7.79
C ASN A 173 -17.93 1.09 -7.25
N LEU A 174 -17.26 1.85 -8.13
CA LEU A 174 -15.99 2.51 -7.80
C LEU A 174 -16.14 3.55 -6.68
N ASP A 175 -17.16 4.39 -6.74
CA ASP A 175 -17.35 5.48 -5.75
C ASP A 175 -17.66 4.91 -4.36
N ARG A 176 -18.48 3.84 -4.31
CA ARG A 176 -18.76 3.12 -3.07
C ARG A 176 -17.49 2.48 -2.52
N CYS A 177 -16.72 1.81 -3.36
CA CYS A 177 -15.45 1.17 -2.96
C CYS A 177 -14.46 2.20 -2.39
N ILE A 178 -14.29 3.35 -3.05
CA ILE A 178 -13.47 4.47 -2.57
C ILE A 178 -13.97 4.96 -1.21
N SER A 179 -15.29 5.12 -1.06
CA SER A 179 -15.90 5.56 0.20
C SER A 179 -15.66 4.57 1.35
N GLU A 180 -15.76 3.26 1.10
CA GLU A 180 -15.48 2.21 2.07
C GLU A 180 -14.00 2.23 2.51
N VAL A 181 -13.06 2.32 1.55
CA VAL A 181 -11.62 2.42 1.87
C VAL A 181 -11.31 3.70 2.67
N LYS A 182 -11.92 4.84 2.32
CA LYS A 182 -11.80 6.08 3.10
C LYS A 182 -12.36 5.93 4.52
N ALA A 183 -13.47 5.22 4.69
CA ALA A 183 -14.06 4.97 6.00
C ALA A 183 -13.15 4.10 6.87
N ILE A 184 -12.54 3.04 6.29
CA ILE A 184 -11.53 2.22 6.97
C ILE A 184 -10.34 3.08 7.40
N LEU A 185 -9.77 3.88 6.51
CA LEU A 185 -8.63 4.74 6.81
C LEU A 185 -8.96 5.73 7.94
N LYS A 186 -10.15 6.34 7.93
CA LYS A 186 -10.63 7.25 8.99
C LYS A 186 -10.75 6.53 10.33
N ALA A 187 -11.32 5.32 10.35
CA ALA A 187 -11.47 4.52 11.56
C ALA A 187 -10.11 4.09 12.13
N GLU A 188 -9.20 3.65 11.28
CA GLU A 188 -7.87 3.23 11.68
C GLU A 188 -7.03 4.38 12.27
N ARG A 189 -7.17 5.59 11.76
CA ARG A 189 -6.51 6.79 12.30
C ARG A 189 -6.92 7.14 13.72
N VAL A 190 -8.13 6.78 14.15
CA VAL A 190 -8.64 7.09 15.50
C VAL A 190 -8.48 5.95 16.49
N ARG A 191 -7.88 4.83 16.09
CA ARG A 191 -7.55 3.74 17.03
C ARG A 191 -6.67 4.26 18.17
N ARG A 192 -7.02 3.85 19.40
CA ARG A 192 -6.39 4.32 20.64
C ARG A 192 -4.85 4.23 20.61
N HIS A 193 -4.30 3.11 20.14
CA HIS A 193 -2.85 2.90 20.12
C HIS A 193 -2.10 3.86 19.18
N ARG A 194 -2.76 4.36 18.13
CA ARG A 194 -2.16 5.35 17.20
C ARG A 194 -2.18 6.77 17.73
N ARG A 195 -3.06 7.08 18.71
CA ARG A 195 -3.22 8.43 19.28
C ARG A 195 -2.20 8.69 20.39
N THR A 196 -0.97 8.95 20.02
CA THR A 196 0.17 9.12 20.94
C THR A 196 0.01 10.30 21.91
N GLY A 197 -0.72 11.35 21.51
CA GLY A 197 -1.04 12.52 22.36
C GLY A 197 -2.25 12.32 23.28
N LEU A 198 -2.93 11.16 23.25
CA LEU A 198 -4.20 10.96 23.95
C LEU A 198 -4.01 11.01 25.48
N LEU A 199 -2.93 10.44 25.99
CA LEU A 199 -2.67 10.45 27.44
C LEU A 199 -2.51 11.86 27.99
N GLN A 200 -1.73 12.71 27.31
CA GLN A 200 -1.55 14.12 27.71
C GLN A 200 -2.87 14.86 27.67
N PHE A 201 -3.66 14.67 26.62
CA PHE A 201 -4.97 15.29 26.49
C PHE A 201 -5.93 14.89 27.62
N VAL A 202 -6.01 13.59 27.95
CA VAL A 202 -6.89 13.11 29.03
C VAL A 202 -6.43 13.60 30.40
N ASN A 203 -5.12 13.67 30.66
CA ASN A 203 -4.58 14.21 31.90
C ASN A 203 -4.94 15.70 32.05
N ALA A 204 -4.76 16.51 31.00
CA ALA A 204 -5.18 17.92 31.02
C ALA A 204 -6.69 18.06 31.32
N LEU A 205 -7.55 17.24 30.73
CA LEU A 205 -8.98 17.24 31.04
C LEU A 205 -9.28 16.94 32.54
N ARG A 206 -8.52 16.00 33.12
CA ARG A 206 -8.69 15.65 34.55
C ARG A 206 -8.20 16.72 35.49
N GLU A 207 -7.25 17.52 35.06
CA GLU A 207 -6.70 18.67 35.82
C GLU A 207 -7.50 19.98 35.64
N GLY A 208 -8.56 19.95 34.80
CA GLY A 208 -9.46 21.08 34.60
C GLY A 208 -9.00 22.10 33.55
N TYR A 209 -8.14 21.70 32.60
CA TYR A 209 -7.68 22.51 31.47
C TYR A 209 -8.39 22.17 30.17
#